data_d450a0f7ff248b847e7a83b363e09551
#
_entry.id   d450a0f7ff248b847e7a83b363e09551
#
_cell.length_a   1.000
_cell.length_b   1.000
_cell.length_c   1.000
_cell.angle_alpha   90.00
_cell.angle_beta   90.00
_cell.angle_gamma   90.00
#
_symmetry.space_group_name_H-M   'P 1'
#
loop_
_entity.id
_entity.type
_entity.pdbx_description
1 polymer ?
#
loop_
_entity_poly.entity_id
_entity_poly.type
_entity_poly.pdbx_seq_one_letter_code
_entity_poly.pdbx_strand_id
1 'polypeptide(L)'
;MSSQYEDISSTVLRRMKEGGFDFAQIHPIEFYAVFPDEERARRAAGQFRGESLSAQVRESDDGWQLELSKVMYATYGGIGEFEHDFEIAISPLGGEIQGWGVKQERLLA
;
A
#
# COMPACT_ATOMS: atom_id res chain seq x y z
N MET A 1 20.88 -0.18 -7.64
CA MET A 1 20.72 -1.56 -7.55
C MET A 1 19.26 -1.95 -7.55
N SER A 2 18.89 -2.73 -8.50
CA SER A 2 17.53 -3.13 -8.62
C SER A 2 17.20 -4.05 -7.45
N SER A 3 16.17 -3.77 -6.75
CA SER A 3 15.80 -4.60 -5.65
C SER A 3 14.84 -5.67 -6.14
N GLN A 4 14.83 -6.77 -5.42
CA GLN A 4 13.89 -7.82 -5.60
C GLN A 4 12.47 -7.29 -5.52
N TYR A 5 12.31 -6.24 -4.76
CA TYR A 5 11.05 -5.57 -4.52
C TYR A 5 10.50 -4.94 -5.80
N GLU A 6 11.36 -4.28 -6.58
CA GLU A 6 10.93 -3.71 -7.86
C GLU A 6 10.49 -4.80 -8.83
N ASP A 7 11.20 -5.92 -8.84
CA ASP A 7 10.85 -7.03 -9.70
C ASP A 7 9.50 -7.62 -9.31
N ILE A 8 9.21 -7.70 -8.02
CA ILE A 8 7.93 -8.22 -7.55
C ILE A 8 6.79 -7.32 -8.01
N SER A 9 6.95 -6.00 -7.84
CA SER A 9 5.90 -5.06 -8.26
C SER A 9 5.67 -5.12 -9.76
N SER A 10 6.75 -5.23 -10.52
CA SER A 10 6.63 -5.34 -11.97
C SER A 10 5.86 -6.57 -12.36
N THR A 11 6.13 -7.70 -11.69
CA THR A 11 5.44 -8.96 -11.96
C THR A 11 3.96 -8.86 -11.63
N VAL A 12 3.64 -8.24 -10.50
CA VAL A 12 2.25 -8.09 -10.10
C VAL A 12 1.48 -7.25 -11.12
N LEU A 13 2.07 -6.15 -11.56
CA LEU A 13 1.41 -5.28 -12.53
C LEU A 13 1.18 -6.02 -13.86
N ARG A 14 2.13 -6.83 -14.27
CA ARG A 14 1.98 -7.60 -15.50
C ARG A 14 0.83 -8.59 -15.37
N ARG A 15 0.71 -9.27 -14.23
CA ARG A 15 -0.39 -10.20 -14.03
C ARG A 15 -1.73 -9.51 -14.01
N MET A 16 -1.78 -8.30 -13.43
CA MET A 16 -3.01 -7.52 -13.45
C MET A 16 -3.43 -7.20 -14.88
N LYS A 17 -2.46 -6.80 -15.70
CA LYS A 17 -2.75 -6.50 -17.09
C LYS A 17 -3.27 -7.72 -17.82
N GLU A 18 -2.66 -8.87 -17.59
CA GLU A 18 -3.10 -10.12 -18.24
C GLU A 18 -4.49 -10.51 -17.79
N GLY A 19 -4.87 -10.16 -16.58
CA GLY A 19 -6.20 -10.44 -16.05
C GLY A 19 -7.25 -9.41 -16.42
N GLY A 20 -6.90 -8.43 -17.26
CA GLY A 20 -7.88 -7.45 -17.73
C GLY A 20 -8.07 -6.25 -16.84
N PHE A 21 -7.13 -5.99 -15.93
CA PHE A 21 -7.22 -4.83 -15.07
C PHE A 21 -7.14 -3.55 -15.90
N ASP A 22 -8.02 -2.60 -15.60
CA ASP A 22 -8.09 -1.35 -16.36
C ASP A 22 -7.14 -0.31 -15.78
N PHE A 23 -5.96 -0.19 -16.39
CA PHE A 23 -4.94 0.75 -15.93
C PHE A 23 -5.24 2.19 -16.31
N ALA A 24 -6.27 2.41 -17.14
CA ALA A 24 -6.65 3.76 -17.53
C ALA A 24 -7.52 4.44 -16.47
N GLN A 25 -7.94 3.70 -15.47
CA GLN A 25 -8.79 4.23 -14.42
C GLN A 25 -8.02 4.34 -13.11
N ILE A 26 -8.47 5.22 -12.22
CA ILE A 26 -7.92 5.28 -10.89
C ILE A 26 -8.61 4.22 -10.04
N HIS A 27 -7.87 3.69 -9.08
CA HIS A 27 -8.37 2.64 -8.20
C HIS A 27 -7.83 2.86 -6.80
N PRO A 28 -8.50 2.34 -5.76
CA PRO A 28 -7.91 2.33 -4.43
C PRO A 28 -6.76 1.32 -4.42
N ILE A 29 -5.57 1.81 -4.17
CA ILE A 29 -4.38 0.96 -4.00
C ILE A 29 -4.12 0.89 -2.51
N GLU A 30 -3.94 -0.31 -1.98
CA GLU A 30 -3.74 -0.50 -0.55
C GLU A 30 -2.28 -0.81 -0.28
N PHE A 31 -1.75 -0.14 0.73
CA PHE A 31 -0.37 -0.31 1.14
C PHE A 31 -0.38 -0.75 2.60
N TYR A 32 0.41 -1.75 2.93
CA TYR A 32 0.38 -2.39 4.23
C TYR A 32 1.70 -2.28 4.94
N ALA A 33 1.65 -2.04 6.24
CA ALA A 33 2.83 -2.04 7.10
C ALA A 33 2.44 -2.61 8.45
N VAL A 34 3.43 -3.14 9.18
CA VAL A 34 3.20 -3.67 10.50
C VAL A 34 4.07 -2.93 11.50
N PHE A 35 3.54 -2.72 12.70
CA PHE A 35 4.18 -1.98 13.77
C PHE A 35 4.21 -2.81 15.04
N PRO A 36 5.16 -2.53 15.94
CA PRO A 36 5.24 -3.31 17.18
C PRO A 36 4.12 -3.02 18.17
N ASP A 37 3.46 -1.85 18.07
CA ASP A 37 2.38 -1.52 19.00
C ASP A 37 1.37 -0.60 18.32
N GLU A 38 0.22 -0.46 18.97
CA GLU A 38 -0.88 0.31 18.42
C GLU A 38 -0.58 1.79 18.35
N GLU A 39 0.10 2.30 19.35
CA GLU A 39 0.37 3.74 19.41
C GLU A 39 1.18 4.19 18.21
N ARG A 40 2.22 3.43 17.86
CA ARG A 40 3.06 3.77 16.73
C ARG A 40 2.31 3.65 15.41
N ALA A 41 1.49 2.61 15.29
CA ALA A 41 0.68 2.44 14.09
C ALA A 41 -0.27 3.61 13.91
N ARG A 42 -0.92 4.05 14.98
CA ARG A 42 -1.86 5.17 14.88
C ARG A 42 -1.15 6.49 14.64
N ARG A 43 0.04 6.64 15.18
CA ARG A 43 0.84 7.84 14.92
C ARG A 43 1.22 7.91 13.45
N ALA A 44 1.60 6.78 12.88
CA ALA A 44 1.92 6.73 11.46
C ALA A 44 0.68 7.03 10.62
N ALA A 45 -0.46 6.45 11.00
CA ALA A 45 -1.71 6.69 10.26
C ALA A 45 -2.06 8.17 10.22
N GLY A 46 -1.78 8.89 11.30
CA GLY A 46 -2.07 10.31 11.37
C GLY A 46 -1.27 11.17 10.43
N GLN A 47 -0.18 10.65 9.87
CA GLN A 47 0.63 11.39 8.91
C GLN A 47 0.08 11.30 7.48
N PHE A 48 -0.86 10.40 7.25
CA PHE A 48 -1.40 10.18 5.91
C PHE A 48 -2.86 10.57 5.86
N ARG A 49 -3.10 11.85 5.59
CA ARG A 49 -4.45 12.38 5.52
C ARG A 49 -4.63 13.10 4.21
N GLY A 50 -5.83 13.01 3.67
CA GLY A 50 -6.14 13.67 2.42
C GLY A 50 -7.42 13.11 1.84
N GLU A 51 -7.92 13.75 0.81
CA GLU A 51 -9.19 13.37 0.22
C GLU A 51 -9.14 12.01 -0.44
N SER A 52 -7.98 11.66 -0.99
CA SER A 52 -7.82 10.39 -1.68
C SER A 52 -7.10 9.35 -0.84
N LEU A 53 -6.93 9.62 0.47
CA LEU A 53 -6.22 8.73 1.37
C LEU A 53 -7.11 8.35 2.54
N SER A 54 -7.09 7.08 2.90
CA SER A 54 -7.72 6.65 4.13
C SER A 54 -6.79 5.66 4.81
N ALA A 55 -6.87 5.59 6.13
CA ALA A 55 -5.98 4.76 6.92
C ALA A 55 -6.78 3.97 7.93
N GLN A 56 -6.43 2.70 8.12
CA GLN A 56 -7.02 1.84 9.11
C GLN A 56 -5.93 1.14 9.89
N VAL A 57 -6.11 1.03 11.20
CA VAL A 57 -5.18 0.33 12.06
C VAL A 57 -5.93 -0.82 12.69
N ARG A 58 -5.34 -2.01 12.65
CA ARG A 58 -5.96 -3.19 13.26
C ARG A 58 -4.91 -4.09 13.84
N GLU A 59 -5.31 -4.87 14.83
CA GLU A 59 -4.40 -5.86 15.40
C GLU A 59 -4.23 -7.01 14.42
N SER A 60 -3.02 -7.55 14.35
CA SER A 60 -2.72 -8.69 13.50
C SER A 60 -1.83 -9.65 14.25
N ASP A 61 -1.57 -10.81 13.65
CA ASP A 61 -0.74 -11.82 14.30
C ASP A 61 0.69 -11.33 14.52
N ASP A 62 1.16 -10.43 13.68
CA ASP A 62 2.54 -9.96 13.75
C ASP A 62 2.69 -8.64 14.49
N GLY A 63 1.59 -8.10 15.03
CA GLY A 63 1.63 -6.83 15.71
C GLY A 63 0.42 -5.99 15.32
N TRP A 64 0.66 -4.74 14.94
CA TRP A 64 -0.42 -3.84 14.55
C TRP A 64 -0.24 -3.42 13.12
N GLN A 65 -1.22 -3.72 12.30
CA GLN A 65 -1.15 -3.44 10.87
C GLN A 65 -1.77 -2.10 10.55
N LEU A 66 -1.07 -1.35 9.72
CA LEU A 66 -1.59 -0.12 9.14
C LEU A 66 -1.89 -0.40 7.68
N GLU A 67 -3.11 -0.12 7.27
CA GLU A 67 -3.52 -0.24 5.89
C GLU A 67 -3.85 1.15 5.37
N LEU A 68 -3.09 1.60 4.38
CA LEU A 68 -3.36 2.87 3.71
C LEU A 68 -4.02 2.58 2.38
N SER A 69 -5.11 3.28 2.10
CA SER A 69 -5.76 3.17 0.81
C SER A 69 -5.62 4.52 0.11
N LYS A 70 -5.02 4.51 -1.07
CA LYS A 70 -4.83 5.73 -1.84
C LYS A 70 -5.43 5.52 -3.22
N VAL A 71 -6.32 6.43 -3.62
CA VAL A 71 -6.94 6.36 -4.94
C VAL A 71 -5.97 6.96 -5.94
N MET A 72 -5.49 6.14 -6.86
CA MET A 72 -4.46 6.56 -7.81
C MET A 72 -4.46 5.62 -9.00
N TYR A 73 -3.74 6.02 -10.04
CA TYR A 73 -3.49 5.09 -11.15
C TYR A 73 -2.47 4.04 -10.71
N ALA A 74 -2.71 2.80 -11.12
CA ALA A 74 -1.82 1.70 -10.78
C ALA A 74 -0.64 1.67 -11.74
N THR A 75 0.37 2.49 -11.48
CA THR A 75 1.57 2.53 -12.32
C THR A 75 2.76 2.08 -11.49
N TYR A 76 3.72 1.49 -12.16
CA TYR A 76 4.94 1.03 -11.50
C TYR A 76 5.63 2.18 -10.78
N GLY A 77 5.81 3.30 -11.48
CA GLY A 77 6.47 4.45 -10.89
C GLY A 77 5.70 5.07 -9.75
N GLY A 78 4.38 5.24 -9.94
CA GLY A 78 3.56 5.86 -8.90
C GLY A 78 3.47 5.03 -7.64
N ILE A 79 3.28 3.73 -7.80
CA ILE A 79 3.21 2.83 -6.64
C ILE A 79 4.55 2.79 -5.92
N GLY A 80 5.65 2.67 -6.67
CA GLY A 80 6.97 2.61 -6.06
C GLY A 80 7.33 3.89 -5.33
N GLU A 81 6.96 5.03 -5.89
CA GLU A 81 7.23 6.31 -5.27
C GLU A 81 6.45 6.45 -3.97
N PHE A 82 5.18 6.07 -3.98
CA PHE A 82 4.38 6.16 -2.77
C PHE A 82 4.90 5.20 -1.70
N GLU A 83 5.29 3.99 -2.08
CA GLU A 83 5.84 3.05 -1.10
C GLU A 83 7.13 3.54 -0.50
N HIS A 84 7.95 4.19 -1.31
CA HIS A 84 9.20 4.75 -0.81
C HIS A 84 8.92 5.83 0.23
N ASP A 85 7.98 6.73 -0.06
CA ASP A 85 7.60 7.77 0.89
C ASP A 85 7.00 7.16 2.15
N PHE A 86 6.20 6.12 1.99
CA PHE A 86 5.58 5.42 3.10
C PHE A 86 6.66 4.82 4.00
N GLU A 87 7.63 4.16 3.39
CA GLU A 87 8.72 3.54 4.15
C GLU A 87 9.51 4.59 4.94
N ILE A 88 9.81 5.71 4.31
CA ILE A 88 10.53 6.79 4.99
C ILE A 88 9.75 7.28 6.20
N ALA A 89 8.44 7.41 6.07
CA ALA A 89 7.61 7.93 7.14
C ALA A 89 7.47 6.96 8.30
N ILE A 90 7.40 5.66 8.02
CA ILE A 90 7.12 4.68 9.08
C ILE A 90 8.37 4.10 9.73
N SER A 91 9.52 4.14 9.06
CA SER A 91 10.75 3.58 9.61
C SER A 91 11.08 4.12 11.00
N PRO A 92 11.02 5.43 11.24
CA PRO A 92 11.34 5.94 12.58
C PRO A 92 10.38 5.44 13.66
N LEU A 93 9.22 4.95 13.28
CA LEU A 93 8.22 4.44 14.21
C LEU A 93 8.29 2.92 14.33
N GLY A 94 9.29 2.30 13.73
CA GLY A 94 9.45 0.86 13.81
C GLY A 94 8.53 0.09 12.87
N GLY A 95 7.97 0.77 11.88
CA GLY A 95 7.10 0.13 10.92
C GLY A 95 7.88 -0.57 9.82
N GLU A 96 7.33 -1.67 9.32
CA GLU A 96 7.92 -2.41 8.22
C GLU A 96 6.88 -2.60 7.13
N ILE A 97 7.29 -2.31 5.90
CA ILE A 97 6.41 -2.48 4.75
C ILE A 97 6.13 -3.96 4.54
N GLN A 98 4.86 -4.30 4.31
CA GLN A 98 4.47 -5.67 3.99
C GLN A 98 4.14 -5.86 2.52
N GLY A 99 3.80 -4.76 1.82
CA GLY A 99 3.48 -4.85 0.41
C GLY A 99 2.31 -3.96 0.05
N TRP A 100 1.78 -4.19 -1.14
CA TRP A 100 0.65 -3.41 -1.63
C TRP A 100 -0.27 -4.34 -2.42
N GLY A 101 -1.50 -3.87 -2.65
CA GLY A 101 -2.46 -4.61 -3.45
C GLY A 101 -3.51 -3.67 -3.99
N VAL A 102 -4.35 -4.19 -4.86
CA VAL A 102 -5.46 -3.44 -5.42
C VAL A 102 -6.73 -4.10 -4.94
N LYS A 103 -7.57 -3.30 -4.30
CA LYS A 103 -8.85 -3.81 -3.89
C LYS A 103 -9.75 -3.85 -5.10
N GLN A 104 -9.99 -5.03 -5.60
CA GLN A 104 -10.90 -5.18 -6.70
C GLN A 104 -12.28 -5.30 -6.12
N GLU A 105 -13.10 -4.31 -6.42
CA GLU A 105 -14.49 -4.45 -6.13
C GLU A 105 -15.05 -5.45 -7.07
N ARG A 106 -15.46 -6.57 -6.54
CA ARG A 106 -16.14 -7.51 -7.33
C ARG A 106 -17.50 -7.01 -7.53
N LEU A 107 -17.74 -6.62 -8.73
CA LEU A 107 -19.10 -6.39 -9.10
C LEU A 107 -19.70 -7.75 -9.36
N LEU A 108 -20.46 -8.19 -8.43
CA LEU A 108 -21.23 -9.37 -8.67
C LEU A 108 -22.35 -8.97 -9.55
N ALA A 109 -22.24 -9.38 -10.73
CA ALA A 109 -23.33 -9.12 -11.65
C ALA A 109 -24.55 -9.91 -11.18
#